data_31b545c830547ff7c00b8770962a97d4
#
_entry.id   31b545c830547ff7c00b8770962a97d4
#
_cell.length_a   1.000
_cell.length_b   1.000
_cell.length_c   1.000
_cell.angle_alpha   90.00
_cell.angle_beta   90.00
_cell.angle_gamma   90.00
#
_symmetry.space_group_name_H-M   'P 1'
#
loop_
_entity.id
_entity.type
_entity.pdbx_description
1 polymer ?
#
loop_
_entity_poly.entity_id
_entity_poly.type
_entity_poly.pdbx_seq_one_letter_code
_entity_poly.pdbx_strand_id
1 'polypeptide(L)'
;MSWRDFWNGEHAIYVSPRHKALHYRQIASDLIGHIPAPDAVVLDHGCGEALDAARVAAACGKLYLCEAAPSVRDKLRAMLGGKPNVAVVSPEEVEALPAETLDLVVANSLIQYLSRDELVALLATWRGKLKPGGKLVVADIIPPDVSPLTDASQLLAFAWRGGFLTAALAGLVRTAFSDYRKLRAQYGLSTYRIDDITALIAAAGFENVTPAKNFGHNPHRLTLVGRKAG
;
A
#
# COMPACT_ATOMS: atom_id res chain seq x y z
N MET A 1 -7.38 -18.53 10.40
CA MET A 1 -6.25 -17.85 9.72
C MET A 1 -6.74 -16.45 9.38
N SER A 2 -6.14 -15.41 9.92
CA SER A 2 -6.48 -14.01 9.63
C SER A 2 -5.70 -13.51 8.40
N TRP A 3 -6.01 -12.29 7.89
CA TRP A 3 -5.18 -11.65 6.87
C TRP A 3 -3.75 -11.41 7.37
N ARG A 4 -3.56 -11.09 8.65
CA ARG A 4 -2.23 -10.94 9.28
C ARG A 4 -1.44 -12.24 9.25
N ASP A 5 -2.08 -13.37 9.57
CA ASP A 5 -1.45 -14.70 9.52
C ASP A 5 -1.06 -15.07 8.08
N PHE A 6 -1.92 -14.74 7.11
CA PHE A 6 -1.63 -14.97 5.69
C PHE A 6 -0.37 -14.19 5.25
N TRP A 7 -0.30 -12.89 5.57
CA TRP A 7 0.85 -12.07 5.17
C TRP A 7 2.14 -12.41 5.91
N ASN A 8 2.06 -13.05 7.07
CA ASN A 8 3.23 -13.53 7.82
C ASN A 8 3.79 -14.87 7.27
N GLY A 9 3.06 -15.54 6.37
CA GLY A 9 3.47 -16.78 5.72
C GLY A 9 4.09 -16.56 4.34
N GLU A 10 4.60 -17.64 3.74
CA GLU A 10 4.97 -17.63 2.33
C GLU A 10 3.71 -17.73 1.46
N HIS A 11 3.54 -16.77 0.55
CA HIS A 11 2.39 -16.74 -0.36
C HIS A 11 2.81 -16.32 -1.77
N ALA A 12 2.20 -16.95 -2.77
CA ALA A 12 2.53 -16.76 -4.17
C ALA A 12 1.52 -15.83 -4.87
N ILE A 13 1.36 -14.59 -4.36
CA ILE A 13 0.53 -13.58 -5.05
C ILE A 13 1.19 -13.03 -6.31
N TYR A 14 2.52 -13.10 -6.38
CA TYR A 14 3.27 -12.73 -7.57
C TYR A 14 3.49 -13.94 -8.45
N VAL A 15 3.20 -13.81 -9.75
CA VAL A 15 3.29 -14.91 -10.72
C VAL A 15 4.74 -15.26 -11.09
N SER A 16 5.67 -14.33 -10.86
CA SER A 16 7.12 -14.52 -11.08
C SER A 16 7.95 -13.49 -10.33
N PRO A 17 9.27 -13.72 -10.12
CA PRO A 17 10.19 -12.72 -9.56
C PRO A 17 10.22 -11.41 -10.37
N ARG A 18 10.13 -11.51 -11.71
CA ARG A 18 10.07 -10.35 -12.62
C ARG A 18 8.82 -9.52 -12.40
N HIS A 19 7.64 -10.17 -12.26
CA HIS A 19 6.40 -9.49 -11.92
C HIS A 19 6.57 -8.69 -10.61
N LYS A 20 7.06 -9.36 -9.58
CA LYS A 20 7.27 -8.76 -8.26
C LYS A 20 8.21 -7.55 -8.32
N ALA A 21 9.34 -7.68 -8.99
CA ALA A 21 10.30 -6.60 -9.15
C ALA A 21 9.72 -5.38 -9.89
N LEU A 22 9.01 -5.60 -11.01
CA LEU A 22 8.37 -4.53 -11.76
C LEU A 22 7.24 -3.87 -10.99
N HIS A 23 6.45 -4.64 -10.24
CA HIS A 23 5.39 -4.12 -9.38
C HIS A 23 5.96 -3.16 -8.32
N TYR A 24 6.93 -3.59 -7.52
CA TYR A 24 7.53 -2.74 -6.48
C TYR A 24 8.27 -1.54 -7.07
N ARG A 25 8.90 -1.69 -8.24
CA ARG A 25 9.51 -0.55 -8.94
C ARG A 25 8.49 0.52 -9.29
N GLN A 26 7.32 0.12 -9.78
CA GLN A 26 6.25 1.06 -10.13
C GLN A 26 5.67 1.71 -8.88
N ILE A 27 5.36 0.94 -7.83
CA ILE A 27 4.87 1.48 -6.57
C ILE A 27 5.86 2.51 -5.99
N ALA A 28 7.16 2.19 -5.96
CA ALA A 28 8.17 3.14 -5.49
C ALA A 28 8.20 4.42 -6.34
N SER A 29 8.05 4.32 -7.66
CA SER A 29 8.01 5.50 -8.54
C SER A 29 6.75 6.34 -8.30
N ASP A 30 5.59 5.70 -8.15
CA ASP A 30 4.33 6.38 -7.85
C ASP A 30 4.40 7.08 -6.48
N LEU A 31 4.94 6.40 -5.45
CA LEU A 31 5.14 6.97 -4.11
C LEU A 31 6.07 8.19 -4.14
N ILE A 32 7.23 8.09 -4.82
CA ILE A 32 8.19 9.18 -4.96
C ILE A 32 7.53 10.43 -5.54
N GLY A 33 6.61 10.28 -6.49
CA GLY A 33 5.85 11.39 -7.08
C GLY A 33 4.96 12.16 -6.08
N HIS A 34 4.71 11.60 -4.90
CA HIS A 34 3.94 12.24 -3.83
C HIS A 34 4.80 12.86 -2.73
N ILE A 35 6.10 12.59 -2.67
CA ILE A 35 7.02 13.17 -1.67
C ILE A 35 7.06 14.68 -1.86
N PRO A 36 6.75 15.48 -0.83
CA PRO A 36 6.63 16.93 -0.99
C PRO A 36 7.98 17.66 -1.08
N ALA A 37 9.03 17.11 -0.47
CA ALA A 37 10.36 17.72 -0.42
C ALA A 37 11.45 16.67 -0.15
N PRO A 38 12.72 16.92 -0.50
CA PRO A 38 13.81 15.96 -0.29
C PRO A 38 14.11 15.64 1.19
N ASP A 39 13.75 16.52 2.09
CA ASP A 39 13.92 16.37 3.55
C ASP A 39 12.66 15.82 4.24
N ALA A 40 11.60 15.51 3.49
CA ALA A 40 10.33 15.03 4.01
C ALA A 40 10.49 13.75 4.84
N VAL A 41 9.65 13.65 5.88
CA VAL A 41 9.48 12.44 6.69
C VAL A 41 8.27 11.67 6.16
N VAL A 42 8.52 10.48 5.63
CA VAL A 42 7.54 9.65 4.92
C VAL A 42 7.23 8.38 5.70
N LEU A 43 5.95 8.03 5.79
CA LEU A 43 5.48 6.73 6.27
C LEU A 43 4.84 5.96 5.11
N ASP A 44 5.35 4.77 4.81
CA ASP A 44 4.70 3.76 3.97
C ASP A 44 4.05 2.71 4.89
N HIS A 45 2.73 2.78 5.06
CA HIS A 45 1.99 1.94 6.00
C HIS A 45 1.39 0.73 5.31
N GLY A 46 1.79 -0.47 5.71
CA GLY A 46 1.48 -1.71 5.03
C GLY A 46 2.38 -1.90 3.80
N CYS A 47 3.66 -1.57 3.93
CA CYS A 47 4.62 -1.51 2.82
C CYS A 47 4.94 -2.87 2.17
N GLY A 48 4.56 -3.99 2.83
CA GLY A 48 4.93 -5.32 2.37
C GLY A 48 6.45 -5.48 2.27
N GLU A 49 6.92 -6.19 1.25
CA GLU A 49 8.36 -6.42 1.07
C GLU A 49 9.15 -5.21 0.53
N ALA A 50 8.48 -4.18 0.03
CA ALA A 50 9.03 -2.88 -0.40
C ALA A 50 10.41 -2.98 -1.11
N LEU A 51 10.53 -3.88 -2.11
CA LEU A 51 11.83 -4.23 -2.73
C LEU A 51 12.62 -3.03 -3.28
N ASP A 52 11.93 -1.95 -3.68
CA ASP A 52 12.55 -0.72 -4.19
C ASP A 52 12.59 0.42 -3.15
N ALA A 53 12.40 0.12 -1.85
CA ALA A 53 12.40 1.10 -0.77
C ALA A 53 13.70 1.95 -0.72
N ALA A 54 14.82 1.41 -1.17
CA ALA A 54 16.07 2.15 -1.27
C ALA A 54 15.97 3.40 -2.18
N ARG A 55 15.17 3.34 -3.25
CA ARG A 55 14.91 4.49 -4.13
C ARG A 55 14.01 5.52 -3.45
N VAL A 56 13.00 5.06 -2.72
CA VAL A 56 12.13 5.94 -1.94
C VAL A 56 12.94 6.66 -0.86
N ALA A 57 13.79 5.93 -0.13
CA ALA A 57 14.67 6.49 0.89
C ALA A 57 15.65 7.54 0.34
N ALA A 58 16.10 7.36 -0.91
CA ALA A 58 16.97 8.34 -1.57
C ALA A 58 16.23 9.65 -1.97
N ALA A 59 14.90 9.63 -1.99
CA ALA A 59 14.06 10.77 -2.37
C ALA A 59 13.48 11.55 -1.17
N CYS A 60 13.76 11.12 0.08
CA CYS A 60 13.23 11.75 1.28
C CYS A 60 14.26 11.80 2.42
N GLY A 61 14.02 12.65 3.40
CA GLY A 61 14.89 12.80 4.57
C GLY A 61 14.80 11.59 5.51
N LYS A 62 13.58 11.06 5.73
CA LYS A 62 13.33 9.87 6.56
C LYS A 62 12.22 9.02 5.99
N LEU A 63 12.42 7.71 5.94
CA LEU A 63 11.43 6.72 5.52
C LEU A 63 11.13 5.77 6.68
N TYR A 64 9.87 5.75 7.10
CA TYR A 64 9.31 4.71 7.96
C TYR A 64 8.60 3.68 7.08
N LEU A 65 9.01 2.42 7.18
CA LEU A 65 8.35 1.27 6.54
C LEU A 65 7.59 0.52 7.62
N CYS A 66 6.27 0.69 7.64
CA CYS A 66 5.42 0.00 8.59
C CYS A 66 4.85 -1.27 7.99
N GLU A 67 5.04 -2.39 8.69
CA GLU A 67 4.51 -3.69 8.29
C GLU A 67 4.05 -4.48 9.53
N ALA A 68 2.86 -5.08 9.46
CA ALA A 68 2.29 -5.84 10.57
C ALA A 68 2.94 -7.22 10.75
N ALA A 69 3.40 -7.85 9.64
CA ALA A 69 3.99 -9.19 9.65
C ALA A 69 5.44 -9.17 10.12
N PRO A 70 5.78 -9.82 11.26
CA PRO A 70 7.14 -9.83 11.80
C PRO A 70 8.17 -10.39 10.83
N SER A 71 7.85 -11.49 10.14
CA SER A 71 8.75 -12.12 9.17
C SER A 71 9.11 -11.20 8.00
N VAL A 72 8.17 -10.34 7.56
CA VAL A 72 8.41 -9.35 6.52
C VAL A 72 9.28 -8.20 7.05
N ARG A 73 9.02 -7.72 8.28
CA ARG A 73 9.89 -6.72 8.91
C ARG A 73 11.35 -7.18 9.03
N ASP A 74 11.57 -8.44 9.37
CA ASP A 74 12.94 -8.98 9.48
C ASP A 74 13.64 -9.03 8.13
N LYS A 75 12.93 -9.39 7.05
CA LYS A 75 13.45 -9.31 5.67
C LYS A 75 13.78 -7.87 5.28
N LEU A 76 12.91 -6.91 5.61
CA LEU A 76 13.13 -5.48 5.35
C LEU A 76 14.37 -4.96 6.10
N ARG A 77 14.52 -5.30 7.39
CA ARG A 77 15.69 -4.94 8.20
C ARG A 77 16.98 -5.51 7.61
N ALA A 78 16.95 -6.77 7.18
CA ALA A 78 18.10 -7.41 6.54
C ALA A 78 18.47 -6.74 5.21
N MET A 79 17.46 -6.37 4.39
CA MET A 79 17.66 -5.75 3.07
C MET A 79 18.16 -4.30 3.17
N LEU A 80 17.67 -3.54 4.16
CA LEU A 80 17.88 -2.09 4.29
C LEU A 80 18.83 -1.72 5.43
N GLY A 81 19.37 -2.72 6.11
CA GLY A 81 20.32 -2.53 7.22
C GLY A 81 21.48 -1.62 6.82
N GLY A 82 21.77 -0.63 7.66
CA GLY A 82 22.81 0.37 7.40
C GLY A 82 22.36 1.62 6.66
N LYS A 83 21.09 1.75 6.23
CA LYS A 83 20.56 3.03 5.71
C LYS A 83 20.05 3.89 6.88
N PRO A 84 20.76 4.99 7.22
CA PRO A 84 20.45 5.75 8.44
C PRO A 84 19.10 6.46 8.40
N ASN A 85 18.60 6.72 7.20
CA ASN A 85 17.33 7.39 7.00
C ASN A 85 16.14 6.42 6.81
N VAL A 86 16.30 5.12 7.03
CA VAL A 86 15.21 4.13 6.98
C VAL A 86 14.98 3.55 8.37
N ALA A 87 13.71 3.44 8.77
CA ALA A 87 13.28 2.72 9.97
C ALA A 87 12.16 1.72 9.60
N VAL A 88 12.36 0.44 9.94
CA VAL A 88 11.34 -0.60 9.78
C VAL A 88 10.61 -0.75 11.11
N VAL A 89 9.32 -0.46 11.12
CA VAL A 89 8.50 -0.33 12.32
C VAL A 89 7.26 -1.22 12.27
N SER A 90 6.71 -1.54 13.44
CA SER A 90 5.40 -2.16 13.57
C SER A 90 4.27 -1.10 13.62
N PRO A 91 2.99 -1.49 13.48
CA PRO A 91 1.87 -0.57 13.68
C PRO A 91 1.89 0.11 15.06
N GLU A 92 2.23 -0.62 16.12
CA GLU A 92 2.31 -0.11 17.50
C GLU A 92 3.45 0.93 17.64
N GLU A 93 4.57 0.71 16.95
CA GLU A 93 5.67 1.68 16.91
C GLU A 93 5.29 2.96 16.13
N VAL A 94 4.41 2.86 15.12
CA VAL A 94 3.83 4.04 14.44
C VAL A 94 2.91 4.81 15.40
N GLU A 95 2.09 4.12 16.18
CA GLU A 95 1.25 4.76 17.20
C GLU A 95 2.07 5.50 18.25
N ALA A 96 3.27 4.99 18.57
CA ALA A 96 4.20 5.60 19.53
C ALA A 96 4.99 6.79 18.97
N LEU A 97 4.98 7.03 17.64
CA LEU A 97 5.64 8.22 17.09
C LEU A 97 5.06 9.50 17.71
N PRO A 98 5.85 10.57 17.87
CA PRO A 98 5.33 11.86 18.28
C PRO A 98 4.25 12.36 17.31
N ALA A 99 3.33 13.17 17.81
CA ALA A 99 2.38 13.88 16.94
C ALA A 99 3.15 14.79 15.96
N GLU A 100 2.54 15.02 14.79
CA GLU A 100 3.04 15.98 13.80
C GLU A 100 4.50 15.74 13.35
N THR A 101 4.87 14.44 13.24
CA THR A 101 6.20 14.02 12.80
C THR A 101 6.28 13.88 11.27
N LEU A 102 5.16 13.47 10.63
CA LEU A 102 5.15 13.03 9.23
C LEU A 102 4.72 14.13 8.27
N ASP A 103 5.39 14.22 7.13
CA ASP A 103 5.01 15.08 6.01
C ASP A 103 4.10 14.35 5.02
N LEU A 104 4.28 13.03 4.90
CA LEU A 104 3.53 12.16 4.00
C LEU A 104 3.23 10.81 4.67
N VAL A 105 1.98 10.39 4.57
CA VAL A 105 1.56 9.00 4.84
C VAL A 105 1.06 8.41 3.55
N VAL A 106 1.55 7.23 3.18
CA VAL A 106 1.07 6.41 2.07
C VAL A 106 0.55 5.09 2.62
N ALA A 107 -0.62 4.67 2.16
CA ALA A 107 -1.19 3.35 2.39
C ALA A 107 -1.62 2.77 1.04
N ASN A 108 -0.82 1.88 0.49
CA ASN A 108 -1.08 1.24 -0.79
C ASN A 108 -1.53 -0.21 -0.59
N SER A 109 -2.63 -0.62 -1.22
CA SER A 109 -3.17 -2.00 -1.15
C SER A 109 -3.41 -2.49 0.28
N LEU A 110 -3.72 -1.58 1.23
CA LEU A 110 -3.88 -1.91 2.65
C LEU A 110 -5.35 -1.97 3.07
N ILE A 111 -6.14 -0.96 2.72
CA ILE A 111 -7.47 -0.76 3.33
C ILE A 111 -8.48 -1.86 2.96
N GLN A 112 -8.23 -2.63 1.90
CA GLN A 112 -9.07 -3.77 1.51
C GLN A 112 -9.04 -4.92 2.53
N TYR A 113 -8.07 -4.96 3.43
CA TYR A 113 -7.93 -5.98 4.47
C TYR A 113 -8.46 -5.54 5.83
N LEU A 114 -8.92 -4.29 5.94
CA LEU A 114 -9.40 -3.68 7.18
C LEU A 114 -10.92 -3.67 7.23
N SER A 115 -11.45 -3.84 8.43
CA SER A 115 -12.83 -3.48 8.72
C SER A 115 -12.99 -1.95 8.65
N ARG A 116 -14.25 -1.48 8.60
CA ARG A 116 -14.54 -0.04 8.61
C ARG A 116 -14.01 0.64 9.88
N ASP A 117 -14.17 0.00 11.03
CA ASP A 117 -13.75 0.57 12.32
C ASP A 117 -12.22 0.65 12.43
N GLU A 118 -11.50 -0.38 11.95
CA GLU A 118 -10.04 -0.36 11.86
C GLU A 118 -9.56 0.75 10.94
N LEU A 119 -10.21 0.96 9.79
CA LEU A 119 -9.85 2.06 8.89
C LEU A 119 -10.09 3.42 9.53
N VAL A 120 -11.22 3.63 10.23
CA VAL A 120 -11.51 4.88 10.94
C VAL A 120 -10.46 5.16 12.01
N ALA A 121 -10.09 4.17 12.82
CA ALA A 121 -9.05 4.30 13.84
C ALA A 121 -7.69 4.64 13.20
N LEU A 122 -7.35 3.99 12.09
CA LEU A 122 -6.09 4.21 11.39
C LEU A 122 -6.02 5.60 10.74
N LEU A 123 -7.12 6.09 10.16
CA LEU A 123 -7.22 7.46 9.64
C LEU A 123 -6.99 8.51 10.74
N ALA A 124 -7.55 8.28 11.95
CA ALA A 124 -7.33 9.17 13.10
C ALA A 124 -5.86 9.14 13.54
N THR A 125 -5.24 7.96 13.59
CA THR A 125 -3.81 7.80 13.89
C THR A 125 -2.96 8.56 12.86
N TRP A 126 -3.16 8.34 11.57
CA TRP A 126 -2.40 9.01 10.51
C TRP A 126 -2.54 10.54 10.59
N ARG A 127 -3.78 11.02 10.82
CA ARG A 127 -4.01 12.46 10.98
C ARG A 127 -3.25 13.04 12.17
N GLY A 128 -3.21 12.32 13.30
CA GLY A 128 -2.47 12.74 14.49
C GLY A 128 -0.95 12.81 14.26
N LYS A 129 -0.40 11.91 13.44
CA LYS A 129 1.03 11.85 13.14
C LYS A 129 1.46 12.80 12.02
N LEU A 130 0.57 13.18 11.11
CA LEU A 130 0.85 14.17 10.08
C LEU A 130 1.02 15.56 10.66
N LYS A 131 1.99 16.30 10.15
CA LYS A 131 2.14 17.75 10.39
C LYS A 131 0.94 18.51 9.81
N PRO A 132 0.68 19.76 10.28
CA PRO A 132 -0.23 20.68 9.58
C PRO A 132 0.14 20.78 8.08
N GLY A 133 -0.84 20.68 7.18
CA GLY A 133 -0.62 20.63 5.73
C GLY A 133 -0.06 19.31 5.19
N GLY A 134 0.29 18.37 6.06
CA GLY A 134 0.80 17.04 5.69
C GLY A 134 -0.18 16.24 4.85
N LYS A 135 0.34 15.37 4.01
CA LYS A 135 -0.40 14.66 2.95
C LYS A 135 -0.68 13.22 3.34
N LEU A 136 -1.91 12.77 3.13
CA LEU A 136 -2.32 11.37 3.13
C LEU A 136 -2.55 10.92 1.68
N VAL A 137 -2.03 9.74 1.32
CA VAL A 137 -2.29 9.05 0.06
C VAL A 137 -2.80 7.65 0.38
N VAL A 138 -4.04 7.35 -0.01
CA VAL A 138 -4.61 6.01 0.07
C VAL A 138 -4.76 5.49 -1.35
N ALA A 139 -4.02 4.45 -1.69
CA ALA A 139 -3.89 3.94 -3.05
C ALA A 139 -4.31 2.47 -3.18
N ASP A 140 -4.59 2.08 -4.41
CA ASP A 140 -5.08 0.74 -4.81
C ASP A 140 -6.38 0.34 -4.09
N ILE A 141 -7.27 1.33 -3.90
CA ILE A 141 -8.61 1.12 -3.34
C ILE A 141 -9.44 0.34 -4.37
N ILE A 142 -10.16 -0.69 -3.92
CA ILE A 142 -10.99 -1.55 -4.78
C ILE A 142 -12.39 -0.95 -4.90
N PRO A 143 -12.82 -0.49 -6.09
CA PRO A 143 -14.23 -0.19 -6.33
C PRO A 143 -15.09 -1.46 -6.34
N PRO A 144 -16.38 -1.40 -5.94
CA PRO A 144 -17.25 -2.57 -5.87
C PRO A 144 -17.58 -3.19 -7.23
N ASP A 145 -17.45 -2.43 -8.31
CA ASP A 145 -17.74 -2.81 -9.69
C ASP A 145 -16.54 -3.41 -10.43
N VAL A 146 -15.36 -3.43 -9.81
CA VAL A 146 -14.17 -4.07 -10.41
C VAL A 146 -14.24 -5.58 -10.26
N SER A 147 -14.39 -6.26 -11.39
CA SER A 147 -14.49 -7.71 -11.43
C SER A 147 -13.11 -8.41 -11.39
N PRO A 148 -13.04 -9.68 -10.95
CA PRO A 148 -11.82 -10.48 -11.07
C PRO A 148 -11.30 -10.60 -12.51
N LEU A 149 -12.19 -10.53 -13.51
CA LEU A 149 -11.80 -10.55 -14.93
C LEU A 149 -11.09 -9.26 -15.33
N THR A 150 -11.54 -8.11 -14.81
CA THR A 150 -10.85 -6.83 -14.98
C THR A 150 -9.44 -6.89 -14.41
N ASP A 151 -9.29 -7.37 -13.17
CA ASP A 151 -7.97 -7.55 -12.54
C ASP A 151 -7.06 -8.48 -13.36
N ALA A 152 -7.59 -9.60 -13.83
CA ALA A 152 -6.84 -10.54 -14.67
C ALA A 152 -6.41 -9.91 -16.00
N SER A 153 -7.28 -9.14 -16.65
CA SER A 153 -6.94 -8.46 -17.92
C SER A 153 -5.84 -7.43 -17.73
N GLN A 154 -5.87 -6.66 -16.63
CA GLN A 154 -4.81 -5.69 -16.31
C GLN A 154 -3.48 -6.37 -15.97
N LEU A 155 -3.52 -7.51 -15.26
CA LEU A 155 -2.32 -8.33 -15.04
C LEU A 155 -1.72 -8.81 -16.37
N LEU A 156 -2.54 -9.31 -17.31
CA LEU A 156 -2.06 -9.77 -18.61
C LEU A 156 -1.49 -8.62 -19.45
N ALA A 157 -2.11 -7.45 -19.45
CA ALA A 157 -1.59 -6.26 -20.13
C ALA A 157 -0.26 -5.79 -19.52
N PHE A 158 -0.14 -5.84 -18.19
CA PHE A 158 1.13 -5.55 -17.49
C PHE A 158 2.20 -6.58 -17.82
N ALA A 159 1.83 -7.87 -17.85
CA ALA A 159 2.72 -8.98 -18.15
C ALA A 159 3.25 -8.94 -19.60
N TRP A 160 2.39 -8.56 -20.55
CA TRP A 160 2.81 -8.34 -21.94
C TRP A 160 3.89 -7.28 -22.03
N ARG A 161 3.64 -6.10 -21.46
CA ARG A 161 4.61 -4.99 -21.44
C ARG A 161 5.87 -5.31 -20.61
N GLY A 162 5.72 -6.10 -19.56
CA GLY A 162 6.79 -6.50 -18.64
C GLY A 162 7.59 -7.73 -19.09
N GLY A 163 7.20 -8.44 -20.18
CA GLY A 163 7.88 -9.63 -20.68
C GLY A 163 7.76 -10.86 -19.77
N PHE A 164 6.60 -11.04 -19.10
CA PHE A 164 6.32 -12.23 -18.24
C PHE A 164 4.93 -12.83 -18.47
N LEU A 165 4.39 -12.71 -19.72
CA LEU A 165 3.03 -13.14 -20.06
C LEU A 165 2.79 -14.64 -19.79
N THR A 166 3.74 -15.51 -20.13
CA THR A 166 3.61 -16.96 -19.89
C THR A 166 3.50 -17.27 -18.40
N ALA A 167 4.28 -16.59 -17.56
CA ALA A 167 4.19 -16.72 -16.11
C ALA A 167 2.85 -16.18 -15.58
N ALA A 168 2.31 -15.10 -16.17
CA ALA A 168 1.01 -14.55 -15.78
C ALA A 168 -0.12 -15.53 -16.09
N LEU A 169 -0.13 -16.15 -17.29
CA LEU A 169 -1.12 -17.17 -17.66
C LEU A 169 -1.08 -18.38 -16.70
N ALA A 170 0.11 -18.92 -16.44
CA ALA A 170 0.28 -20.02 -15.49
C ALA A 170 -0.13 -19.59 -14.05
N GLY A 171 0.20 -18.36 -13.65
CA GLY A 171 -0.16 -17.80 -12.35
C GLY A 171 -1.67 -17.65 -12.15
N LEU A 172 -2.41 -17.20 -13.17
CA LEU A 172 -3.88 -17.10 -13.10
C LEU A 172 -4.53 -18.47 -12.87
N VAL A 173 -4.06 -19.52 -13.57
CA VAL A 173 -4.53 -20.89 -13.34
C VAL A 173 -4.23 -21.31 -11.90
N ARG A 174 -3.00 -21.11 -11.41
CA ARG A 174 -2.62 -21.46 -10.04
C ARG A 174 -3.43 -20.69 -9.00
N THR A 175 -3.66 -19.39 -9.21
CA THR A 175 -4.43 -18.55 -8.27
C THR A 175 -5.88 -19.02 -8.16
N ALA A 176 -6.47 -19.58 -9.23
CA ALA A 176 -7.81 -20.15 -9.19
C ALA A 176 -7.96 -21.27 -8.15
N PHE A 177 -6.87 -21.96 -7.78
CA PHE A 177 -6.83 -23.07 -6.81
C PHE A 177 -6.05 -22.71 -5.53
N SER A 178 -5.71 -21.43 -5.30
CA SER A 178 -4.85 -21.01 -4.19
C SER A 178 -5.62 -20.76 -2.88
N ASP A 179 -4.88 -20.75 -1.76
CA ASP A 179 -5.41 -20.38 -0.45
C ASP A 179 -5.80 -18.90 -0.39
N TYR A 180 -5.16 -18.02 -1.18
CA TYR A 180 -5.58 -16.63 -1.34
C TYR A 180 -7.03 -16.52 -1.82
N ARG A 181 -7.44 -17.36 -2.80
CA ARG A 181 -8.83 -17.41 -3.26
C ARG A 181 -9.77 -17.88 -2.16
N LYS A 182 -9.37 -18.86 -1.35
CA LYS A 182 -10.16 -19.36 -0.22
C LYS A 182 -10.34 -18.28 0.85
N LEU A 183 -9.25 -17.59 1.21
CA LEU A 183 -9.29 -16.46 2.16
C LEU A 183 -10.17 -15.32 1.64
N ARG A 184 -10.02 -14.96 0.36
CA ARG A 184 -10.85 -13.94 -0.28
C ARG A 184 -12.33 -14.34 -0.31
N ALA A 185 -12.64 -15.62 -0.49
CA ALA A 185 -14.02 -16.14 -0.42
C ALA A 185 -14.58 -16.16 1.01
N GLN A 186 -13.73 -16.41 2.00
CA GLN A 186 -14.12 -16.54 3.41
C GLN A 186 -14.26 -15.18 4.11
N TYR A 187 -13.33 -14.26 3.89
CA TYR A 187 -13.27 -12.97 4.60
C TYR A 187 -13.66 -11.78 3.72
N GLY A 188 -13.71 -11.98 2.40
CA GLY A 188 -13.91 -10.89 1.45
C GLY A 188 -12.70 -9.95 1.36
N LEU A 189 -12.87 -8.93 0.55
CA LEU A 189 -12.05 -7.72 0.56
C LEU A 189 -12.99 -6.53 0.71
N SER A 190 -12.63 -5.58 1.54
CA SER A 190 -13.38 -4.33 1.64
C SER A 190 -13.30 -3.57 0.33
N THR A 191 -14.45 -3.17 -0.19
CA THR A 191 -14.57 -2.37 -1.40
C THR A 191 -15.23 -1.05 -1.08
N TYR A 192 -14.87 0.00 -1.80
CA TYR A 192 -15.36 1.34 -1.50
C TYR A 192 -15.78 2.05 -2.79
N ARG A 193 -17.00 2.63 -2.79
CA ARG A 193 -17.37 3.62 -3.79
C ARG A 193 -16.54 4.89 -3.55
N ILE A 194 -16.22 5.61 -4.61
CA ILE A 194 -15.36 6.79 -4.49
C ILE A 194 -15.96 7.83 -3.53
N ASP A 195 -17.26 8.05 -3.59
CA ASP A 195 -17.94 9.03 -2.72
C ASP A 195 -17.89 8.60 -1.25
N ASP A 196 -18.08 7.30 -0.96
CA ASP A 196 -18.11 6.76 0.40
C ASP A 196 -16.74 6.87 1.06
N ILE A 197 -15.67 6.49 0.35
CA ILE A 197 -14.31 6.56 0.90
C ILE A 197 -13.81 8.01 1.00
N THR A 198 -14.20 8.88 0.05
CA THR A 198 -13.91 10.31 0.13
C THR A 198 -14.56 10.94 1.35
N ALA A 199 -15.86 10.64 1.59
CA ALA A 199 -16.57 11.12 2.77
C ALA A 199 -15.95 10.58 4.07
N LEU A 200 -15.51 9.32 4.09
CA LEU A 200 -14.87 8.73 5.26
C LEU A 200 -13.53 9.41 5.61
N ILE A 201 -12.70 9.68 4.60
CA ILE A 201 -11.43 10.38 4.78
C ILE A 201 -11.69 11.84 5.23
N ALA A 202 -12.67 12.52 4.62
CA ALA A 202 -13.05 13.87 5.01
C ALA A 202 -13.60 13.92 6.46
N ALA A 203 -14.44 12.96 6.84
CA ALA A 203 -14.98 12.84 8.21
C ALA A 203 -13.87 12.60 9.27
N ALA A 204 -12.75 11.99 8.88
CA ALA A 204 -11.56 11.86 9.71
C ALA A 204 -10.77 13.18 9.84
N GLY A 205 -11.22 14.28 9.23
CA GLY A 205 -10.63 15.62 9.33
C GLY A 205 -9.52 15.89 8.31
N PHE A 206 -9.55 15.20 7.16
CA PHE A 206 -8.73 15.55 6.01
C PHE A 206 -9.51 16.47 5.07
N GLU A 207 -8.82 17.44 4.53
CA GLU A 207 -9.36 18.43 3.58
C GLU A 207 -8.87 18.15 2.16
N ASN A 208 -9.56 18.73 1.17
CA ASN A 208 -9.20 18.66 -0.25
C ASN A 208 -8.98 17.21 -0.72
N VAL A 209 -9.86 16.29 -0.29
CA VAL A 209 -9.76 14.87 -0.69
C VAL A 209 -10.13 14.77 -2.16
N THR A 210 -9.13 14.42 -2.98
CA THR A 210 -9.25 14.37 -4.44
C THR A 210 -8.69 13.09 -5.02
N PRO A 211 -9.27 12.59 -6.13
CA PRO A 211 -8.69 11.48 -6.88
C PRO A 211 -7.32 11.83 -7.46
N ALA A 212 -6.45 10.83 -7.51
CA ALA A 212 -5.16 10.90 -8.18
C ALA A 212 -4.96 9.66 -9.06
N LYS A 213 -3.89 9.66 -9.88
CA LYS A 213 -3.49 8.47 -10.65
C LYS A 213 -3.24 7.32 -9.68
N ASN A 214 -3.82 6.14 -9.97
CA ASN A 214 -3.62 4.98 -9.13
C ASN A 214 -2.16 4.50 -9.13
N PHE A 215 -1.74 3.97 -8.00
CA PHE A 215 -0.45 3.28 -7.88
C PHE A 215 -0.50 1.93 -8.60
N GLY A 216 0.64 1.54 -9.14
CA GLY A 216 0.76 0.26 -9.82
C GLY A 216 0.11 0.24 -11.22
N HIS A 217 -0.19 -0.96 -11.68
CA HIS A 217 -0.52 -1.20 -13.08
C HIS A 217 -2.03 -1.19 -13.40
N ASN A 218 -2.90 -1.22 -12.39
CA ASN A 218 -4.35 -1.32 -12.60
C ASN A 218 -5.04 0.06 -12.55
N PRO A 219 -5.46 0.63 -13.69
CA PRO A 219 -6.10 1.94 -13.74
C PRO A 219 -7.56 1.94 -13.24
N HIS A 220 -8.16 0.75 -13.00
CA HIS A 220 -9.53 0.61 -12.48
C HIS A 220 -9.59 0.66 -10.94
N ARG A 221 -8.44 0.80 -10.29
CA ARG A 221 -8.34 1.03 -8.85
C ARG A 221 -8.28 2.52 -8.57
N LEU A 222 -8.63 2.91 -7.35
CA LEU A 222 -8.66 4.32 -6.96
C LEU A 222 -7.47 4.68 -6.09
N THR A 223 -7.01 5.91 -6.24
CA THR A 223 -6.13 6.58 -5.30
C THR A 223 -6.77 7.90 -4.89
N LEU A 224 -6.80 8.16 -3.59
CA LEU A 224 -7.25 9.43 -3.02
C LEU A 224 -6.10 10.10 -2.28
N VAL A 225 -6.05 11.41 -2.43
CA VAL A 225 -5.10 12.28 -1.73
C VAL A 225 -5.89 13.27 -0.89
N GLY A 226 -5.56 13.34 0.40
CA GLY A 226 -6.10 14.34 1.32
C GLY A 226 -4.99 15.07 2.05
N ARG A 227 -5.31 16.21 2.67
CA ARG A 227 -4.38 16.98 3.50
C ARG A 227 -4.92 17.16 4.90
N LYS A 228 -4.04 17.11 5.90
CA LYS A 228 -4.38 17.59 7.24
C LYS A 228 -4.51 19.11 7.17
N ALA A 229 -5.58 19.67 7.78
CA ALA A 229 -5.72 21.11 7.94
C ALA A 229 -4.46 21.74 8.54
N GLY A 230 -4.14 22.96 8.12
CA GLY A 230 -3.02 23.74 8.61
C GLY A 230 -3.27 24.32 10.00
#